data_ea4fd7896fe52e7e8c802fbf35bf3527
#
_entry.id   ea4fd7896fe52e7e8c802fbf35bf3527
#
_cell.length_a   1.000
_cell.length_b   1.000
_cell.length_c   1.000
_cell.angle_alpha   90.00
_cell.angle_beta   90.00
_cell.angle_gamma   90.00
#
_symmetry.space_group_name_H-M   'P 1'
#
loop_
_entity.id
_entity.type
_entity.pdbx_description
1 polymer ?
#
loop_
_entity_poly.entity_id
_entity_poly.type
_entity_poly.pdbx_seq_one_letter_code
_entity_poly.pdbx_strand_id
1 'polypeptide(L)'
;DLTFEQDRVPDYVEQNEEYSKMLRRYGFYPQLNKAGIPVCYMFKTDNNSFKQVADFYIEPLFHVYSSNREENRRVIRLNSLFTKKSTYVEWPSSTFAKLSTLQDALINEGAFNFLNGEAKDYTKIWACISYNFPKCTELKVFGQQEEGCFAFSNGIFHQVEEGWRFEYCNDLGLMYHDDSIFYSPAFSKINVGQRKDNDQYEQDRWLKYTETAADKRITFSHWAELMDEVYKINNNGKWALLYAIMCAFRSDIYPINRLFTSIF
;
A
#
# COMPACT_ATOMS: atom_id res chain seq x y z
N ASP A 1 -7.31 36.61 1.12
CA ASP A 1 -5.90 36.21 1.21
C ASP A 1 -5.80 34.69 1.34
N LEU A 2 -5.17 34.07 0.33
CA LEU A 2 -4.96 32.62 0.28
C LEU A 2 -3.69 32.17 1.02
N THR A 3 -2.92 33.10 1.55
CA THR A 3 -1.65 32.86 2.23
C THR A 3 -1.74 33.26 3.68
N PHE A 4 -1.26 32.36 4.52
CA PHE A 4 -1.18 32.61 5.96
C PHE A 4 0.27 32.90 6.33
N GLU A 5 0.51 34.04 6.99
CA GLU A 5 1.81 34.39 7.59
C GLU A 5 1.70 34.33 9.10
N GLN A 6 2.73 33.81 9.75
CA GLN A 6 2.77 33.68 11.20
C GLN A 6 4.16 34.09 11.70
N ASP A 7 4.19 34.98 12.70
CA ASP A 7 5.44 35.53 13.26
C ASP A 7 6.03 34.65 14.37
N ARG A 8 5.28 33.68 14.87
CA ARG A 8 5.69 32.84 16.01
C ARG A 8 5.44 31.36 15.76
N VAL A 9 6.37 30.52 16.23
CA VAL A 9 6.22 29.06 16.23
C VAL A 9 5.11 28.69 17.22
N PRO A 10 4.13 27.84 16.82
CA PRO A 10 3.11 27.35 17.73
C PRO A 10 3.68 26.39 18.78
N ASP A 11 3.09 26.39 19.96
CA ASP A 11 3.54 25.56 21.09
C ASP A 11 3.56 24.06 20.78
N TYR A 12 2.62 23.56 19.95
CA TYR A 12 2.59 22.15 19.55
C TYR A 12 3.83 21.72 18.74
N VAL A 13 4.50 22.64 18.05
CA VAL A 13 5.75 22.35 17.31
C VAL A 13 6.91 22.15 18.28
N GLU A 14 6.97 22.95 19.35
CA GLU A 14 8.00 22.82 20.38
C GLU A 14 7.80 21.58 21.25
N GLN A 15 6.55 21.22 21.50
CA GLN A 15 6.17 20.04 22.30
C GLN A 15 6.31 18.71 21.55
N ASN A 16 6.31 18.73 20.21
CA ASN A 16 6.47 17.54 19.37
C ASN A 16 7.91 17.45 18.84
N GLU A 17 8.61 16.41 19.26
CA GLU A 17 10.03 16.21 18.91
C GLU A 17 10.25 16.09 17.40
N GLU A 18 9.32 15.44 16.68
CA GLU A 18 9.40 15.27 15.21
C GLU A 18 9.26 16.62 14.51
N TYR A 19 8.26 17.44 14.88
CA TYR A 19 8.05 18.76 14.30
C TYR A 19 9.18 19.72 14.64
N SER A 20 9.71 19.65 15.86
CA SER A 20 10.90 20.39 16.25
C SER A 20 12.14 20.01 15.43
N LYS A 21 12.30 18.70 15.11
CA LYS A 21 13.37 18.24 14.22
C LYS A 21 13.17 18.74 12.79
N MET A 22 11.94 18.70 12.27
CA MET A 22 11.61 19.24 10.95
C MET A 22 11.97 20.73 10.85
N LEU A 23 11.55 21.52 11.84
CA LEU A 23 11.86 22.94 11.87
C LEU A 23 13.36 23.22 11.92
N ARG A 24 14.10 22.54 12.82
CA ARG A 24 15.54 22.75 12.98
C ARG A 24 16.36 22.30 11.78
N ARG A 25 15.99 21.15 11.16
CA ARG A 25 16.79 20.56 10.09
C ARG A 25 16.41 21.08 8.70
N TYR A 26 15.13 21.31 8.46
CA TYR A 26 14.62 21.65 7.13
C TYR A 26 14.02 23.04 7.02
N GLY A 27 13.79 23.72 8.16
CA GLY A 27 13.28 25.08 8.21
C GLY A 27 11.77 25.17 7.98
N PHE A 28 11.01 24.12 8.24
CA PHE A 28 9.56 24.11 8.15
C PHE A 28 8.91 23.23 9.23
N TYR A 29 7.62 23.41 9.44
CA TYR A 29 6.77 22.55 10.27
C TYR A 29 5.39 22.36 9.62
N PRO A 30 4.64 21.30 9.97
CA PRO A 30 3.28 21.13 9.50
C PRO A 30 2.30 22.01 10.28
N GLN A 31 1.41 22.72 9.59
CA GLN A 31 0.26 23.37 10.20
C GLN A 31 -0.82 22.33 10.47
N LEU A 32 -1.33 22.28 11.70
CA LEU A 32 -2.39 21.38 12.10
C LEU A 32 -3.77 22.03 11.95
N ASN A 33 -4.78 21.24 11.59
CA ASN A 33 -6.18 21.63 11.68
C ASN A 33 -6.70 21.46 13.13
N LYS A 34 -7.98 21.78 13.37
CA LYS A 34 -8.63 21.64 14.69
C LYS A 34 -8.66 20.21 15.24
N ALA A 35 -8.52 19.22 14.36
CA ALA A 35 -8.48 17.80 14.74
C ALA A 35 -7.02 17.28 14.95
N GLY A 36 -6.02 18.18 14.91
CA GLY A 36 -4.61 17.80 15.07
C GLY A 36 -3.99 17.14 13.84
N ILE A 37 -4.63 17.22 12.68
CA ILE A 37 -4.13 16.60 11.43
C ILE A 37 -3.31 17.63 10.66
N PRO A 38 -2.07 17.28 10.20
CA PRO A 38 -1.27 18.13 9.32
C PRO A 38 -2.00 18.42 8.00
N VAL A 39 -2.08 19.71 7.60
CA VAL A 39 -2.84 20.12 6.41
C VAL A 39 -2.07 21.02 5.44
N CYS A 40 -0.96 21.61 5.86
CA CYS A 40 -0.05 22.35 4.98
C CYS A 40 1.34 22.50 5.60
N TYR A 41 2.27 23.10 4.84
CA TYR A 41 3.64 23.35 5.26
C TYR A 41 3.86 24.85 5.53
N MET A 42 4.40 25.16 6.73
CA MET A 42 4.81 26.49 7.13
C MET A 42 6.33 26.60 7.09
N PHE A 43 6.86 27.36 6.14
CA PHE A 43 8.30 27.55 5.95
C PHE A 43 8.79 28.83 6.57
N LYS A 44 9.94 28.75 7.24
CA LYS A 44 10.63 29.90 7.80
C LYS A 44 11.14 30.81 6.68
N THR A 45 10.86 32.13 6.77
CA THR A 45 11.36 33.16 5.88
C THR A 45 12.65 33.78 6.42
N ASP A 46 13.33 34.56 5.60
CA ASP A 46 14.55 35.30 6.00
C ASP A 46 14.29 36.32 7.14
N ASN A 47 13.06 36.79 7.25
CA ASN A 47 12.63 37.75 8.30
C ASN A 47 12.19 37.05 9.60
N ASN A 48 12.49 35.76 9.78
CA ASN A 48 12.06 34.95 10.91
C ASN A 48 10.53 34.77 11.06
N SER A 49 9.73 35.18 10.10
CA SER A 49 8.32 34.84 10.00
C SER A 49 8.15 33.50 9.30
N PHE A 50 6.92 32.97 9.23
CA PHE A 50 6.61 31.70 8.55
C PHE A 50 5.56 31.95 7.47
N LYS A 51 5.79 31.42 6.28
CA LYS A 51 4.83 31.50 5.17
C LYS A 51 4.31 30.11 4.79
N GLN A 52 3.06 30.06 4.41
CA GLN A 52 2.46 28.87 3.83
C GLN A 52 2.98 28.67 2.39
N VAL A 53 3.49 27.46 2.07
CA VAL A 53 4.01 27.15 0.73
C VAL A 53 3.11 26.21 -0.08
N ALA A 54 2.19 25.52 0.58
CA ALA A 54 1.22 24.63 -0.05
C ALA A 54 -0.12 24.66 0.70
N ASP A 55 -1.22 24.31 0.03
CA ASP A 55 -2.54 24.17 0.65
C ASP A 55 -2.86 22.71 1.01
N PHE A 56 -1.83 21.88 1.04
CA PHE A 56 -1.91 20.47 1.39
C PHE A 56 -0.67 20.01 2.16
N TYR A 57 -0.79 18.85 2.78
CA TYR A 57 0.30 18.12 3.42
C TYR A 57 0.40 16.71 2.84
N ILE A 58 1.64 16.26 2.57
CA ILE A 58 1.94 14.90 2.10
C ILE A 58 2.30 14.06 3.31
N GLU A 59 1.51 13.03 3.57
CA GLU A 59 1.82 12.02 4.56
C GLU A 59 2.33 10.76 3.86
N PRO A 60 3.60 10.37 4.05
CA PRO A 60 4.14 9.15 3.47
C PRO A 60 3.50 7.92 4.15
N LEU A 61 3.04 6.95 3.36
CA LEU A 61 2.45 5.72 3.88
C LEU A 61 3.36 4.53 3.66
N PHE A 62 3.65 4.17 2.41
CA PHE A 62 4.58 3.10 2.08
C PHE A 62 5.09 3.19 0.63
N HIS A 63 6.16 2.44 0.38
CA HIS A 63 6.79 2.31 -0.93
C HIS A 63 6.62 0.89 -1.45
N VAL A 64 5.85 0.73 -2.51
CA VAL A 64 5.72 -0.53 -3.24
C VAL A 64 6.97 -0.72 -4.08
N TYR A 65 7.80 -1.66 -3.66
CA TYR A 65 9.08 -1.96 -4.29
C TYR A 65 8.93 -3.09 -5.31
N SER A 66 9.50 -2.90 -6.48
CA SER A 66 9.63 -3.93 -7.52
C SER A 66 11.11 -4.04 -7.94
N SER A 67 11.52 -5.23 -8.36
CA SER A 67 12.83 -5.45 -9.00
C SER A 67 12.96 -4.63 -10.29
N ASN A 68 11.86 -4.42 -11.00
CA ASN A 68 11.77 -3.44 -12.07
C ASN A 68 11.53 -2.04 -11.50
N ARG A 69 12.54 -1.18 -11.57
CA ARG A 69 12.50 0.17 -10.99
C ARG A 69 11.39 1.06 -11.54
N GLU A 70 10.95 0.84 -12.77
CA GLU A 70 9.88 1.61 -13.41
C GLU A 70 8.52 1.32 -12.78
N GLU A 71 8.36 0.16 -12.16
CA GLU A 71 7.16 -0.26 -11.45
C GLU A 71 7.11 0.23 -9.99
N ASN A 72 8.18 0.84 -9.50
CA ASN A 72 8.20 1.35 -8.13
C ASN A 72 7.18 2.46 -7.95
N ARG A 73 6.35 2.32 -6.91
CA ARG A 73 5.26 3.25 -6.61
C ARG A 73 5.34 3.70 -5.15
N ARG A 74 4.82 4.87 -4.88
CA ARG A 74 4.69 5.39 -3.53
C ARG A 74 3.24 5.67 -3.23
N VAL A 75 2.82 5.23 -2.08
CA VAL A 75 1.49 5.48 -1.56
C VAL A 75 1.60 6.57 -0.51
N ILE A 76 0.80 7.59 -0.70
CA ILE A 76 0.74 8.76 0.18
C ILE A 76 -0.70 9.09 0.53
N ARG A 77 -0.88 9.83 1.61
CA ARG A 77 -2.13 10.52 1.93
C ARG A 77 -1.93 12.02 1.75
N LEU A 78 -2.77 12.64 0.94
CA LEU A 78 -2.84 14.07 0.76
C LEU A 78 -3.91 14.64 1.70
N ASN A 79 -3.52 15.48 2.62
CA ASN A 79 -4.43 16.17 3.54
C ASN A 79 -4.62 17.61 3.07
N SER A 80 -5.83 17.98 2.68
CA SER A 80 -6.13 19.34 2.19
C SER A 80 -6.51 20.29 3.33
N LEU A 81 -5.94 21.49 3.28
CA LEU A 81 -6.30 22.58 4.18
C LEU A 81 -7.77 23.01 4.00
N PHE A 82 -8.25 23.08 2.74
CA PHE A 82 -9.55 23.63 2.40
C PHE A 82 -10.69 22.63 2.48
N THR A 83 -10.48 21.44 1.89
CA THR A 83 -11.57 20.44 1.80
C THR A 83 -11.77 19.69 3.11
N LYS A 84 -10.80 19.73 4.01
CA LYS A 84 -10.75 18.92 5.26
C LYS A 84 -10.88 17.41 5.01
N LYS A 85 -10.69 16.98 3.77
CA LYS A 85 -10.71 15.58 3.35
C LYS A 85 -9.30 15.12 3.06
N SER A 86 -9.04 13.85 3.36
CA SER A 86 -7.80 13.18 2.98
C SER A 86 -8.07 12.33 1.74
N THR A 87 -7.15 12.40 0.78
CA THR A 87 -7.16 11.57 -0.43
C THR A 87 -5.95 10.64 -0.39
N TYR A 88 -6.17 9.37 -0.67
CA TYR A 88 -5.10 8.37 -0.79
C TYR A 88 -4.76 8.22 -2.26
N VAL A 89 -3.48 8.28 -2.58
CA VAL A 89 -3.01 8.15 -3.94
C VAL A 89 -1.81 7.22 -4.02
N GLU A 90 -1.75 6.47 -5.11
CA GLU A 90 -0.65 5.58 -5.46
C GLU A 90 -0.05 6.06 -6.77
N TRP A 91 1.16 6.63 -6.71
CA TRP A 91 1.84 7.20 -7.88
C TRP A 91 3.18 6.54 -8.15
N PRO A 92 3.60 6.48 -9.42
CA PRO A 92 4.96 6.08 -9.78
C PRO A 92 5.99 6.88 -8.99
N SER A 93 7.08 6.24 -8.56
CA SER A 93 8.14 6.92 -7.81
C SER A 93 8.77 8.08 -8.59
N SER A 94 8.74 8.03 -9.93
CA SER A 94 9.19 9.11 -10.81
C SER A 94 8.40 10.42 -10.67
N THR A 95 7.14 10.35 -10.24
CA THR A 95 6.30 11.54 -9.96
C THR A 95 6.95 12.44 -8.93
N PHE A 96 7.68 11.86 -7.97
CA PHE A 96 8.35 12.60 -6.89
C PHE A 96 9.77 13.06 -7.25
N ALA A 97 10.22 12.85 -8.48
CA ALA A 97 11.59 13.21 -8.89
C ALA A 97 11.80 14.72 -9.00
N LYS A 98 10.76 15.47 -9.40
CA LYS A 98 10.81 16.93 -9.61
C LYS A 98 9.50 17.57 -9.15
N LEU A 99 9.57 18.85 -8.76
CA LEU A 99 8.38 19.63 -8.39
C LEU A 99 7.34 19.68 -9.52
N SER A 100 7.78 19.85 -10.77
CA SER A 100 6.86 19.92 -11.92
C SER A 100 6.06 18.63 -12.11
N THR A 101 6.70 17.46 -12.06
CA THR A 101 6.00 16.18 -12.19
C THR A 101 5.02 15.92 -11.04
N LEU A 102 5.36 16.36 -9.84
CA LEU A 102 4.46 16.30 -8.71
C LEU A 102 3.27 17.26 -8.88
N GLN A 103 3.50 18.49 -9.35
CA GLN A 103 2.43 19.47 -9.61
C GLN A 103 1.44 18.96 -10.65
N ASP A 104 1.93 18.36 -11.75
CA ASP A 104 1.06 17.77 -12.77
C ASP A 104 0.17 16.66 -12.18
N ALA A 105 0.72 15.79 -11.33
CA ALA A 105 -0.06 14.75 -10.66
C ALA A 105 -1.08 15.33 -9.67
N LEU A 106 -0.70 16.35 -8.89
CA LEU A 106 -1.58 17.03 -7.94
C LEU A 106 -2.76 17.71 -8.61
N ILE A 107 -2.55 18.34 -9.76
CA ILE A 107 -3.61 18.99 -10.58
C ILE A 107 -4.62 17.93 -11.06
N ASN A 108 -4.15 16.77 -11.47
CA ASN A 108 -5.02 15.68 -11.93
C ASN A 108 -5.85 15.06 -10.78
N GLU A 109 -5.32 15.07 -9.53
CA GLU A 109 -6.04 14.56 -8.35
C GLU A 109 -7.08 15.56 -7.81
N GLY A 110 -6.91 16.84 -8.05
CA GLY A 110 -7.83 17.85 -7.56
C GLY A 110 -7.17 19.19 -7.20
N ALA A 111 -7.75 19.89 -6.23
CA ALA A 111 -7.31 21.24 -5.86
C ALA A 111 -6.18 21.16 -4.79
N PHE A 112 -4.99 20.73 -5.20
CA PHE A 112 -3.79 20.73 -4.38
C PHE A 112 -2.73 21.60 -5.03
N ASN A 113 -2.33 22.70 -4.36
CA ASN A 113 -1.47 23.70 -4.97
C ASN A 113 -0.26 24.04 -4.11
N PHE A 114 0.89 24.22 -4.75
CA PHE A 114 2.01 24.95 -4.19
C PHE A 114 1.79 26.44 -4.43
N LEU A 115 1.34 27.15 -3.41
CA LEU A 115 0.92 28.56 -3.53
C LEU A 115 2.12 29.51 -3.66
N ASN A 116 3.12 29.35 -2.77
CA ASN A 116 4.32 30.17 -2.72
C ASN A 116 5.59 29.31 -2.61
N GLY A 117 5.48 28.02 -2.94
CA GLY A 117 6.58 27.06 -2.84
C GLY A 117 7.45 27.08 -4.08
N GLU A 118 8.75 27.10 -3.86
CA GLU A 118 9.77 26.98 -4.91
C GLU A 118 10.35 25.55 -4.94
N ALA A 119 11.10 25.21 -5.99
CA ALA A 119 11.77 23.90 -6.10
C ALA A 119 12.68 23.59 -4.90
N LYS A 120 13.31 24.61 -4.31
CA LYS A 120 14.12 24.46 -3.09
C LYS A 120 13.30 24.02 -1.87
N ASP A 121 12.06 24.50 -1.75
CA ASP A 121 11.15 24.13 -0.66
C ASP A 121 10.69 22.70 -0.82
N TYR A 122 10.33 22.32 -2.05
CA TYR A 122 10.02 20.91 -2.37
C TYR A 122 11.19 19.96 -2.05
N THR A 123 12.42 20.37 -2.40
CA THR A 123 13.62 19.55 -2.08
C THR A 123 13.74 19.30 -0.58
N LYS A 124 13.44 20.30 0.27
CA LYS A 124 13.46 20.14 1.73
C LYS A 124 12.32 19.25 2.22
N ILE A 125 11.10 19.43 1.68
CA ILE A 125 9.96 18.54 1.99
C ILE A 125 10.35 17.12 1.64
N TRP A 126 10.83 16.88 0.41
CA TRP A 126 11.21 15.56 -0.05
C TRP A 126 12.33 14.93 0.79
N ALA A 127 13.35 15.68 1.13
CA ALA A 127 14.43 15.23 2.01
C ALA A 127 13.93 14.83 3.41
N CYS A 128 12.86 15.47 3.90
CA CYS A 128 12.24 15.12 5.16
C CYS A 128 11.43 13.81 5.08
N ILE A 129 10.55 13.69 4.06
CA ILE A 129 9.57 12.60 4.00
C ILE A 129 10.10 11.32 3.31
N SER A 130 11.16 11.42 2.48
CA SER A 130 11.62 10.32 1.64
C SER A 130 12.09 9.09 2.43
N TYR A 131 12.53 9.26 3.67
CA TYR A 131 12.95 8.18 4.56
C TYR A 131 11.80 7.52 5.34
N ASN A 132 10.60 8.11 5.31
CA ASN A 132 9.45 7.66 6.10
C ASN A 132 8.51 6.73 5.32
N PHE A 133 8.99 6.13 4.23
CA PHE A 133 8.25 5.14 3.47
C PHE A 133 8.74 3.73 3.82
N PRO A 134 8.02 2.96 4.65
CA PRO A 134 8.31 1.53 4.80
C PRO A 134 8.20 0.85 3.44
N LYS A 135 9.14 -0.06 3.16
CA LYS A 135 9.14 -0.83 1.91
C LYS A 135 8.18 -2.00 2.03
N CYS A 136 7.40 -2.22 1.00
CA CYS A 136 6.56 -3.40 0.87
C CYS A 136 6.71 -4.02 -0.53
N THR A 137 6.40 -5.31 -0.63
CA THR A 137 6.38 -6.07 -1.88
C THR A 137 4.94 -6.30 -2.31
N GLU A 138 4.62 -5.97 -3.56
CA GLU A 138 3.29 -6.26 -4.11
C GLU A 138 3.10 -7.77 -4.31
N LEU A 139 1.99 -8.29 -3.84
CA LEU A 139 1.56 -9.64 -4.14
C LEU A 139 1.05 -9.73 -5.58
N LYS A 140 1.93 -10.13 -6.50
CA LYS A 140 1.60 -10.40 -7.91
C LYS A 140 1.18 -11.86 -8.13
N VAL A 141 1.59 -12.75 -7.24
CA VAL A 141 1.29 -14.18 -7.28
C VAL A 141 0.76 -14.62 -5.93
N PHE A 142 -0.41 -15.25 -5.93
CA PHE A 142 -1.00 -15.82 -4.74
C PHE A 142 -0.51 -17.26 -4.52
N GLY A 143 -0.57 -17.74 -3.29
CA GLY A 143 -0.08 -19.06 -2.91
C GLY A 143 1.17 -18.97 -2.03
N GLN A 144 2.03 -20.01 -2.13
CA GLN A 144 3.26 -20.08 -1.35
C GLN A 144 4.22 -18.95 -1.73
N GLN A 145 4.71 -18.22 -0.72
CA GLN A 145 5.72 -17.17 -0.84
C GLN A 145 7.08 -17.69 -0.36
N GLU A 146 8.16 -17.10 -0.85
CA GLU A 146 9.54 -17.45 -0.47
C GLU A 146 9.79 -17.22 1.04
N GLU A 147 9.08 -16.29 1.64
CA GLU A 147 9.15 -15.95 3.06
C GLU A 147 8.48 -16.99 3.98
N GLY A 148 7.97 -18.09 3.43
CA GLY A 148 7.40 -19.18 4.22
C GLY A 148 5.93 -19.00 4.62
N CYS A 149 5.23 -18.02 4.05
CA CYS A 149 3.79 -17.83 4.23
C CYS A 149 3.01 -18.21 2.97
N PHE A 150 1.69 -18.39 3.10
CA PHE A 150 0.78 -18.65 1.98
C PHE A 150 -0.17 -17.47 1.80
N ALA A 151 -0.07 -16.78 0.66
CA ALA A 151 -0.80 -15.55 0.40
C ALA A 151 -2.13 -15.78 -0.32
N PHE A 152 -3.15 -15.08 0.17
CA PHE A 152 -4.41 -14.81 -0.51
C PHE A 152 -4.51 -13.29 -0.79
N SER A 153 -5.44 -12.90 -1.61
CA SER A 153 -5.60 -11.48 -1.94
C SER A 153 -6.03 -10.62 -0.74
N ASN A 154 -6.65 -11.20 0.28
CA ASN A 154 -7.12 -10.50 1.47
C ASN A 154 -6.34 -10.80 2.76
N GLY A 155 -5.25 -11.55 2.67
CA GLY A 155 -4.46 -11.90 3.85
C GLY A 155 -3.45 -13.02 3.59
N ILE A 156 -2.75 -13.41 4.64
CA ILE A 156 -1.73 -14.46 4.59
C ILE A 156 -1.98 -15.51 5.68
N PHE A 157 -1.71 -16.78 5.35
CA PHE A 157 -1.48 -17.83 6.33
C PHE A 157 0.01 -17.88 6.65
N HIS A 158 0.34 -17.88 7.92
CA HIS A 158 1.69 -18.07 8.40
C HIS A 158 1.71 -19.01 9.62
N GLN A 159 2.85 -19.59 9.86
CA GLN A 159 3.04 -20.50 10.97
C GLN A 159 3.27 -19.71 12.26
N VAL A 160 2.53 -20.07 13.31
CA VAL A 160 2.70 -19.59 14.69
C VAL A 160 2.93 -20.81 15.59
N GLU A 161 3.30 -20.61 16.86
CA GLU A 161 3.54 -21.70 17.82
C GLU A 161 2.36 -22.68 17.90
N GLU A 162 1.13 -22.18 17.80
CA GLU A 162 -0.11 -22.95 17.88
C GLU A 162 -0.57 -23.59 16.57
N GLY A 163 0.20 -23.44 15.48
CA GLY A 163 -0.15 -23.94 14.12
C GLY A 163 -0.20 -22.85 13.06
N TRP A 164 -1.12 -22.99 12.10
CA TRP A 164 -1.30 -22.02 11.03
C TRP A 164 -2.37 -21.01 11.38
N ARG A 165 -2.05 -19.71 11.25
CA ARG A 165 -2.97 -18.60 11.50
C ARG A 165 -3.15 -17.78 10.23
N PHE A 166 -4.41 -17.36 9.97
CA PHE A 166 -4.71 -16.39 8.92
C PHE A 166 -4.73 -14.98 9.49
N GLU A 167 -4.00 -14.09 8.86
CA GLU A 167 -4.00 -12.66 9.19
C GLU A 167 -4.52 -11.88 7.99
N TYR A 168 -5.58 -11.10 8.23
CA TYR A 168 -6.18 -10.25 7.21
C TYR A 168 -5.30 -9.02 6.93
N CYS A 169 -5.30 -8.56 5.68
CA CYS A 169 -4.71 -7.26 5.35
C CYS A 169 -5.46 -6.13 6.06
N ASN A 170 -4.74 -5.04 6.34
CA ASN A 170 -5.35 -3.83 6.87
C ASN A 170 -6.10 -3.05 5.76
N ASP A 171 -6.75 -1.92 6.11
CA ASP A 171 -7.49 -1.06 5.18
C ASP A 171 -6.67 -0.56 3.99
N LEU A 172 -5.35 -0.49 4.12
CA LEU A 172 -4.44 -0.10 3.04
C LEU A 172 -3.97 -1.28 2.19
N GLY A 173 -4.44 -2.50 2.49
CA GLY A 173 -4.03 -3.72 1.80
C GLY A 173 -2.68 -4.27 2.26
N LEU A 174 -2.15 -3.81 3.40
CA LEU A 174 -0.86 -4.27 3.92
C LEU A 174 -1.03 -5.49 4.83
N MET A 175 -0.09 -6.42 4.69
CA MET A 175 0.07 -7.62 5.51
C MET A 175 1.50 -7.67 6.02
N TYR A 176 1.68 -8.11 7.25
CA TYR A 176 2.97 -8.14 7.92
C TYR A 176 3.34 -9.58 8.23
N HIS A 177 4.55 -9.99 7.85
CA HIS A 177 5.08 -11.31 8.17
C HIS A 177 6.58 -11.19 8.42
N ASP A 178 6.99 -11.45 9.64
CA ASP A 178 8.35 -11.24 10.12
C ASP A 178 8.86 -9.82 9.75
N ASP A 179 9.97 -9.73 9.05
CA ASP A 179 10.54 -8.46 8.57
C ASP A 179 9.97 -8.01 7.21
N SER A 180 9.04 -8.77 6.63
CA SER A 180 8.45 -8.53 5.31
C SER A 180 7.10 -7.85 5.41
N ILE A 181 6.86 -6.90 4.52
CA ILE A 181 5.56 -6.25 4.35
C ILE A 181 5.06 -6.54 2.94
N PHE A 182 3.90 -7.16 2.83
CA PHE A 182 3.23 -7.42 1.57
C PHE A 182 2.11 -6.41 1.33
N TYR A 183 1.88 -6.09 0.07
CA TYR A 183 0.81 -5.20 -0.37
C TYR A 183 -0.13 -5.92 -1.33
N SER A 184 -1.42 -5.93 -1.00
CA SER A 184 -2.49 -6.39 -1.88
C SER A 184 -3.30 -5.21 -2.41
N PRO A 185 -3.09 -4.79 -3.66
CA PRO A 185 -3.89 -3.71 -4.25
C PRO A 185 -5.38 -4.04 -4.31
N ALA A 186 -5.73 -5.31 -4.48
CA ALA A 186 -7.11 -5.79 -4.60
C ALA A 186 -8.00 -5.45 -3.40
N PHE A 187 -7.43 -5.40 -2.20
CA PHE A 187 -8.14 -5.09 -0.96
C PHE A 187 -7.73 -3.76 -0.33
N SER A 188 -6.90 -2.98 -1.00
CA SER A 188 -6.58 -1.62 -0.58
C SER A 188 -7.76 -0.68 -0.82
N LYS A 189 -8.14 0.13 0.18
CA LYS A 189 -9.17 1.18 0.03
C LYS A 189 -8.84 2.21 -1.05
N ILE A 190 -7.59 2.30 -1.48
CA ILE A 190 -7.15 3.14 -2.59
C ILE A 190 -7.80 2.66 -3.89
N ASN A 191 -7.90 1.34 -4.08
CA ASN A 191 -8.34 0.71 -5.32
C ASN A 191 -9.78 0.19 -5.28
N VAL A 192 -10.32 -0.09 -4.08
CA VAL A 192 -11.70 -0.62 -3.93
C VAL A 192 -12.78 0.36 -4.41
N GLY A 193 -12.48 1.66 -4.45
CA GLY A 193 -13.38 2.71 -4.92
C GLY A 193 -13.25 3.06 -6.42
N GLN A 194 -12.36 2.41 -7.15
CA GLN A 194 -12.20 2.65 -8.59
C GLN A 194 -13.44 2.20 -9.37
N ARG A 195 -13.72 2.89 -10.50
CA ARG A 195 -14.89 2.60 -11.33
C ARG A 195 -14.84 1.16 -11.83
N LYS A 196 -15.97 0.44 -11.73
CA LYS A 196 -16.10 -0.98 -12.12
C LYS A 196 -15.61 -1.28 -13.53
N ASP A 197 -15.68 -0.32 -14.44
CA ASP A 197 -15.31 -0.50 -15.85
C ASP A 197 -13.79 -0.62 -16.10
N ASN A 198 -12.95 -0.31 -15.10
CA ASN A 198 -11.48 -0.35 -15.19
C ASN A 198 -10.82 -0.97 -13.95
N ASP A 199 -11.52 -1.84 -13.24
CA ASP A 199 -10.97 -2.49 -12.05
C ASP A 199 -10.02 -3.63 -12.43
N GLN A 200 -8.75 -3.30 -12.55
CA GLN A 200 -7.69 -4.27 -12.90
C GLN A 200 -7.49 -5.37 -11.85
N TYR A 201 -8.05 -5.22 -10.64
CA TYR A 201 -7.91 -6.17 -9.53
C TYR A 201 -9.18 -6.99 -9.28
N GLU A 202 -10.19 -6.93 -10.14
CA GLU A 202 -11.44 -7.65 -9.96
C GLU A 202 -11.21 -9.16 -9.80
N GLN A 203 -10.39 -9.75 -10.68
CA GLN A 203 -10.09 -11.19 -10.64
C GLN A 203 -9.33 -11.59 -9.37
N ASP A 204 -8.42 -10.76 -8.89
CA ASP A 204 -7.65 -11.03 -7.69
C ASP A 204 -8.54 -11.12 -6.46
N ARG A 205 -9.65 -10.35 -6.40
CA ARG A 205 -10.60 -10.42 -5.28
C ARG A 205 -11.33 -11.74 -5.16
N TRP A 206 -11.30 -12.58 -6.18
CA TRP A 206 -11.88 -13.93 -6.13
C TRP A 206 -10.99 -14.90 -5.36
N LEU A 207 -9.69 -14.66 -5.28
CA LEU A 207 -8.70 -15.47 -4.58
C LEU A 207 -8.59 -15.08 -3.09
N LYS A 208 -9.72 -14.80 -2.47
CA LYS A 208 -9.79 -14.43 -1.05
C LYS A 208 -10.02 -15.63 -0.16
N TYR A 209 -9.42 -15.65 1.00
CA TYR A 209 -9.78 -16.56 2.07
C TYR A 209 -11.08 -16.07 2.75
N THR A 210 -11.96 -17.02 3.02
CA THR A 210 -13.17 -16.75 3.82
C THR A 210 -13.25 -17.81 4.92
N GLU A 211 -13.25 -17.35 6.15
CA GLU A 211 -13.43 -18.26 7.27
C GLU A 211 -14.81 -18.88 7.23
N THR A 212 -14.82 -20.20 7.21
CA THR A 212 -16.07 -20.97 7.22
C THR A 212 -16.32 -21.49 8.63
N ALA A 213 -17.57 -21.36 9.12
CA ALA A 213 -17.95 -21.92 10.40
C ALA A 213 -17.60 -23.41 10.49
N ALA A 214 -17.19 -23.87 11.66
CA ALA A 214 -16.65 -25.20 11.87
C ALA A 214 -17.62 -26.32 11.42
N ASP A 215 -18.90 -26.12 11.57
CA ASP A 215 -19.99 -27.01 11.15
C ASP A 215 -20.19 -27.08 9.63
N LYS A 216 -19.64 -26.11 8.88
CA LYS A 216 -19.69 -26.05 7.41
C LYS A 216 -18.37 -26.39 6.73
N ARG A 217 -17.32 -26.68 7.52
CA ARG A 217 -16.02 -27.07 6.97
C ARG A 217 -16.10 -28.49 6.44
N ILE A 218 -15.70 -28.69 5.19
CA ILE A 218 -15.52 -30.01 4.63
C ILE A 218 -14.03 -30.41 4.75
N THR A 219 -13.78 -31.69 5.02
CA THR A 219 -12.41 -32.23 4.98
C THR A 219 -11.94 -32.35 3.54
N PHE A 220 -10.63 -32.41 3.35
CA PHE A 220 -10.06 -32.65 2.01
C PHE A 220 -10.58 -33.98 1.43
N SER A 221 -10.69 -35.04 2.24
CA SER A 221 -11.23 -36.33 1.80
C SER A 221 -12.65 -36.20 1.28
N HIS A 222 -13.53 -35.54 2.02
CA HIS A 222 -14.91 -35.32 1.60
C HIS A 222 -15.01 -34.46 0.33
N TRP A 223 -14.18 -33.42 0.21
CA TRP A 223 -14.09 -32.61 -1.01
C TRP A 223 -13.62 -33.46 -2.20
N ALA A 224 -12.61 -34.32 -2.02
CA ALA A 224 -12.10 -35.19 -3.06
C ALA A 224 -13.16 -36.22 -3.53
N GLU A 225 -13.94 -36.77 -2.60
CA GLU A 225 -15.09 -37.65 -2.92
C GLU A 225 -16.15 -36.94 -3.75
N LEU A 226 -16.53 -35.67 -3.37
CA LEU A 226 -17.47 -34.87 -4.13
C LEU A 226 -16.96 -34.53 -5.53
N MET A 227 -15.67 -34.22 -5.68
CA MET A 227 -15.05 -33.99 -6.98
C MET A 227 -15.06 -35.22 -7.88
N ASP A 228 -14.76 -36.39 -7.33
CA ASP A 228 -14.83 -37.65 -8.09
C ASP A 228 -16.28 -38.00 -8.47
N GLU A 229 -17.26 -37.66 -7.62
CA GLU A 229 -18.67 -37.90 -7.89
C GLU A 229 -19.26 -36.97 -8.94
N VAL A 230 -19.00 -35.69 -8.84
CA VAL A 230 -19.55 -34.65 -9.77
C VAL A 230 -18.96 -34.81 -11.18
N TYR A 231 -17.73 -35.25 -11.32
CA TYR A 231 -17.03 -35.36 -12.60
C TYR A 231 -16.72 -36.82 -12.99
N LYS A 232 -17.65 -37.74 -12.70
CA LYS A 232 -17.48 -39.17 -13.00
C LYS A 232 -17.22 -39.48 -14.49
N ILE A 233 -17.74 -38.64 -15.39
CA ILE A 233 -17.59 -38.87 -16.82
C ILE A 233 -16.12 -38.71 -17.22
N ASN A 234 -15.56 -39.79 -17.82
CA ASN A 234 -14.17 -39.84 -18.32
C ASN A 234 -13.09 -39.64 -17.24
N ASN A 235 -13.37 -39.89 -15.97
CA ASN A 235 -12.46 -39.66 -14.84
C ASN A 235 -12.01 -38.20 -14.71
N ASN A 236 -12.78 -37.21 -15.20
CA ASN A 236 -12.42 -35.81 -15.16
C ASN A 236 -12.24 -35.32 -13.72
N GLY A 237 -12.99 -35.81 -12.75
CA GLY A 237 -12.84 -35.50 -11.34
C GLY A 237 -11.47 -35.88 -10.80
N LYS A 238 -10.96 -37.06 -11.16
CA LYS A 238 -9.61 -37.50 -10.77
C LYS A 238 -8.52 -36.62 -11.37
N TRP A 239 -8.65 -36.25 -12.64
CA TRP A 239 -7.70 -35.35 -13.27
C TRP A 239 -7.74 -33.94 -12.66
N ALA A 240 -8.91 -33.41 -12.36
CA ALA A 240 -9.06 -32.13 -11.68
C ALA A 240 -8.45 -32.16 -10.27
N LEU A 241 -8.65 -33.24 -9.53
CA LEU A 241 -8.07 -33.45 -8.22
C LEU A 241 -6.54 -33.51 -8.27
N LEU A 242 -5.99 -34.34 -9.19
CA LEU A 242 -4.55 -34.41 -9.40
C LEU A 242 -3.95 -33.09 -9.78
N TYR A 243 -4.61 -32.33 -10.65
CA TYR A 243 -4.18 -30.98 -11.02
C TYR A 243 -4.17 -30.02 -9.83
N ALA A 244 -5.22 -30.01 -9.00
CA ALA A 244 -5.30 -29.20 -7.81
C ALA A 244 -4.18 -29.53 -6.81
N ILE A 245 -3.89 -30.83 -6.58
CA ILE A 245 -2.78 -31.27 -5.73
C ILE A 245 -1.44 -30.80 -6.31
N MET A 246 -1.22 -30.98 -7.62
CA MET A 246 0.00 -30.53 -8.30
C MET A 246 0.20 -29.01 -8.17
N CYS A 247 -0.88 -28.23 -8.30
CA CYS A 247 -0.80 -26.78 -8.11
C CYS A 247 -0.43 -26.41 -6.66
N ALA A 248 -1.03 -27.08 -5.68
CA ALA A 248 -0.74 -26.83 -4.26
C ALA A 248 0.71 -27.16 -3.89
N PHE A 249 1.27 -28.24 -4.44
CA PHE A 249 2.64 -28.69 -4.17
C PHE A 249 3.63 -28.35 -5.29
N ARG A 250 3.32 -27.39 -6.13
CA ARG A 250 4.17 -27.01 -7.26
C ARG A 250 5.60 -26.68 -6.85
N SER A 251 5.78 -25.94 -5.76
CA SER A 251 7.08 -25.53 -5.25
C SER A 251 7.94 -26.70 -4.81
N ASP A 252 7.33 -27.79 -4.35
CA ASP A 252 8.01 -29.01 -3.92
C ASP A 252 8.31 -29.94 -5.09
N ILE A 253 7.39 -30.03 -6.06
CA ILE A 253 7.48 -30.93 -7.21
C ILE A 253 8.45 -30.39 -8.27
N TYR A 254 8.47 -29.07 -8.49
CA TYR A 254 9.27 -28.44 -9.55
C TYR A 254 10.79 -28.67 -9.41
N PRO A 255 11.42 -28.55 -8.23
CA PRO A 255 12.85 -28.84 -8.08
C PRO A 255 13.21 -30.31 -8.35
N ILE A 256 12.26 -31.23 -8.10
CA ILE A 256 12.47 -32.69 -8.24
C ILE A 256 12.33 -33.11 -9.70
N ASN A 257 11.45 -32.46 -10.48
CA ASN A 257 11.09 -32.85 -11.83
C ASN A 257 11.20 -31.68 -12.82
N ARG A 258 12.41 -31.48 -13.38
CA ARG A 258 12.69 -30.45 -14.39
C ARG A 258 11.85 -30.55 -15.67
N LEU A 259 11.07 -31.65 -15.83
CA LEU A 259 10.19 -31.88 -16.98
C LEU A 259 8.96 -31.00 -17.04
N PHE A 260 8.61 -30.30 -15.95
CA PHE A 260 7.44 -29.40 -15.90
C PHE A 260 7.69 -27.98 -16.41
N THR A 261 8.90 -27.64 -16.87
CA THR A 261 9.24 -26.30 -17.40
C THR A 261 8.54 -25.93 -18.70
N SER A 262 7.95 -26.89 -19.41
CA SER A 262 7.37 -26.69 -20.74
C SER A 262 5.82 -26.69 -20.79
N ILE A 263 5.14 -26.77 -19.65
CA ILE A 263 3.67 -26.89 -19.61
C ILE A 263 2.98 -25.60 -19.13
N PHE A 264 3.75 -24.54 -18.76
CA PHE A 264 3.17 -23.27 -18.28
C PHE A 264 3.85 -22.06 -18.91
#